data_fa873844d849514aff3869aa6661b243
#
_entry.id   fa873844d849514aff3869aa6661b243
#
_cell.length_a   1.000
_cell.length_b   1.000
_cell.length_c   1.000
_cell.angle_alpha   90.00
_cell.angle_beta   90.00
_cell.angle_gamma   90.00
#
_symmetry.space_group_name_H-M   'P 1'
#
loop_
_entity.id
_entity.type
_entity.pdbx_description
1 polymer ?
#
loop_
_entity_poly.entity_id
_entity_poly.type
_entity_poly.pdbx_seq_one_letter_code
_entity_poly.pdbx_strand_id
1 'polypeptide(L)'
;MLPNALSIIRIILTVPIVIALLKGQYLFTILLFLLAGITDALDGWIAKHYSLQTRLGSILDPTADKILLTATFISLYWVGLLPMWILLIIFARDLIIVAAAVGYFLGEMTSESDLLEPSMISKINTVLQILLVVYLILAQFYIELKIWLEIAFIIVATSTTLSGADYTWLWVRRFIFQETKK
;
A
#
# COMPACT_ATOMS: atom_id res chain seq x y z
N MET A 1 -22.78 -6.11 4.04
CA MET A 1 -22.84 -4.69 3.62
C MET A 1 -21.89 -3.78 4.40
N LEU A 2 -21.62 -4.04 5.68
CA LEU A 2 -20.69 -3.25 6.52
C LEU A 2 -19.25 -3.15 5.97
N PRO A 3 -18.57 -4.23 5.53
CA PRO A 3 -17.19 -4.13 5.05
C PRO A 3 -17.03 -3.16 3.87
N ASN A 4 -17.88 -3.27 2.87
CA ASN A 4 -17.82 -2.39 1.69
C ASN A 4 -18.04 -0.89 2.04
N ALA A 5 -18.81 -0.60 3.10
CA ALA A 5 -19.07 0.78 3.53
C ALA A 5 -17.79 1.41 4.13
N LEU A 6 -16.97 0.63 4.85
CA LEU A 6 -15.74 1.14 5.48
C LEU A 6 -14.63 1.39 4.45
N SER A 7 -14.51 0.55 3.41
CA SER A 7 -13.60 0.83 2.29
C SER A 7 -13.99 2.10 1.53
N ILE A 8 -15.31 2.36 1.35
CA ILE A 8 -15.81 3.59 0.74
C ILE A 8 -15.50 4.80 1.64
N ILE A 9 -15.71 4.68 2.96
CA ILE A 9 -15.39 5.72 3.93
C ILE A 9 -13.89 6.05 3.87
N ARG A 10 -13.01 5.05 3.72
CA ARG A 10 -11.57 5.26 3.58
C ARG A 10 -11.21 6.04 2.32
N ILE A 11 -11.85 5.74 1.18
CA ILE A 11 -11.68 6.51 -0.05
C ILE A 11 -12.14 7.98 0.16
N ILE A 12 -13.27 8.18 0.84
CA ILE A 12 -13.77 9.53 1.16
C ILE A 12 -12.81 10.25 2.11
N LEU A 13 -12.28 9.56 3.13
CA LEU A 13 -11.30 10.11 4.07
C LEU A 13 -9.96 10.48 3.41
N THR A 14 -9.62 9.86 2.30
CA THR A 14 -8.41 10.22 1.54
C THR A 14 -8.42 11.70 1.12
N VAL A 15 -9.57 12.23 0.73
CA VAL A 15 -9.69 13.64 0.29
C VAL A 15 -9.32 14.64 1.40
N PRO A 16 -9.93 14.60 2.59
CA PRO A 16 -9.55 15.52 3.66
C PRO A 16 -8.11 15.28 4.17
N ILE A 17 -7.57 14.05 4.13
CA ILE A 17 -6.16 13.77 4.47
C ILE A 17 -5.24 14.52 3.51
N VAL A 18 -5.46 14.41 2.21
CA VAL A 18 -4.67 15.10 1.18
C VAL A 18 -4.77 16.63 1.35
N ILE A 19 -5.98 17.17 1.53
CA ILE A 19 -6.19 18.61 1.71
C ILE A 19 -5.48 19.13 2.96
N ALA A 20 -5.58 18.40 4.08
CA ALA A 20 -4.93 18.75 5.33
C ALA A 20 -3.40 18.75 5.18
N LEU A 21 -2.86 17.73 4.50
CA LEU A 21 -1.43 17.61 4.25
C LEU A 21 -0.91 18.76 3.38
N LEU A 22 -1.59 19.07 2.28
CA LEU A 22 -1.24 20.17 1.39
C LEU A 22 -1.32 21.55 2.07
N LYS A 23 -2.19 21.69 3.07
CA LYS A 23 -2.30 22.91 3.90
C LYS A 23 -1.32 22.97 5.07
N GLY A 24 -0.45 21.95 5.24
CA GLY A 24 0.49 21.87 6.37
C GLY A 24 -0.18 21.61 7.73
N GLN A 25 -1.43 21.11 7.73
CA GLN A 25 -2.17 20.78 8.96
C GLN A 25 -1.77 19.38 9.45
N TYR A 26 -0.50 19.20 9.81
CA TYR A 26 0.10 17.89 10.10
C TYR A 26 -0.58 17.12 11.23
N LEU A 27 -1.02 17.82 12.32
CA LEU A 27 -1.74 17.19 13.43
C LEU A 27 -3.07 16.59 12.94
N PHE A 28 -3.82 17.36 12.15
CA PHE A 28 -5.09 16.88 11.60
C PHE A 28 -4.89 15.75 10.60
N THR A 29 -3.86 15.84 9.77
CA THR A 29 -3.47 14.78 8.83
C THR A 29 -3.19 13.47 9.53
N ILE A 30 -2.37 13.47 10.60
CA ILE A 30 -2.02 12.23 11.31
C ILE A 30 -3.23 11.62 12.02
N LEU A 31 -4.10 12.45 12.60
CA LEU A 31 -5.33 11.97 13.26
C LEU A 31 -6.26 11.28 12.25
N LEU A 32 -6.48 11.89 11.08
CA LEU A 32 -7.32 11.30 10.03
C LEU A 32 -6.67 10.03 9.44
N PHE A 33 -5.35 10.04 9.25
CA PHE A 33 -4.63 8.88 8.72
C PHE A 33 -4.68 7.69 9.69
N LEU A 34 -4.48 7.93 10.98
CA LEU A 34 -4.61 6.90 12.01
C LEU A 34 -6.06 6.40 12.12
N LEU A 35 -7.04 7.29 12.03
CA LEU A 35 -8.45 6.91 12.01
C LEU A 35 -8.74 5.98 10.82
N ALA A 36 -8.25 6.31 9.63
CA ALA A 36 -8.41 5.47 8.45
C ALA A 36 -7.75 4.09 8.63
N GLY A 37 -6.55 4.03 9.24
CA GLY A 37 -5.87 2.77 9.53
C GLY A 37 -6.57 1.91 10.61
N ILE A 38 -7.10 2.54 11.65
CA ILE A 38 -7.84 1.84 12.72
C ILE A 38 -9.16 1.29 12.17
N THR A 39 -9.88 2.07 11.37
CA THR A 39 -11.14 1.59 10.75
C THR A 39 -10.89 0.41 9.82
N ASP A 40 -9.77 0.39 9.08
CA ASP A 40 -9.36 -0.75 8.26
C ASP A 40 -9.05 -2.01 9.09
N ALA A 41 -8.25 -1.84 10.15
CA ALA A 41 -7.90 -2.96 11.02
C ALA A 41 -9.14 -3.57 11.68
N LEU A 42 -10.09 -2.73 12.11
CA LEU A 42 -11.36 -3.17 12.71
C LEU A 42 -12.23 -3.91 11.70
N ASP A 43 -12.31 -3.39 10.47
CA ASP A 43 -13.11 -3.99 9.40
C ASP A 43 -12.58 -5.37 9.00
N GLY A 44 -11.28 -5.48 8.78
CA GLY A 44 -10.62 -6.75 8.50
C GLY A 44 -10.82 -7.79 9.62
N TRP A 45 -10.81 -7.33 10.88
CA TRP A 45 -11.06 -8.21 12.03
C TRP A 45 -12.53 -8.65 12.08
N ILE A 46 -13.48 -7.74 11.91
CA ILE A 46 -14.94 -8.02 11.91
C ILE A 46 -15.28 -8.95 10.75
N ALA A 47 -14.80 -8.67 9.53
CA ALA A 47 -15.08 -9.47 8.34
C ALA A 47 -14.59 -10.93 8.50
N LYS A 48 -13.43 -11.12 9.13
CA LYS A 48 -12.90 -12.46 9.43
C LYS A 48 -13.69 -13.17 10.52
N HIS A 49 -14.05 -12.46 11.59
CA HIS A 49 -14.73 -13.07 12.74
C HIS A 49 -16.16 -13.50 12.45
N TYR A 50 -16.87 -12.74 11.62
CA TYR A 50 -18.27 -12.99 11.28
C TYR A 50 -18.49 -13.64 9.92
N SER A 51 -17.41 -14.02 9.19
CA SER A 51 -17.49 -14.64 7.84
C SER A 51 -18.30 -13.81 6.85
N LEU A 52 -18.29 -12.47 6.98
CA LEU A 52 -19.03 -11.52 6.16
C LEU A 52 -18.27 -11.07 4.88
N GLN A 53 -17.32 -11.87 4.44
CA GLN A 53 -16.52 -11.55 3.25
C GLN A 53 -17.40 -11.57 2.00
N THR A 54 -17.42 -10.47 1.26
CA THR A 54 -18.10 -10.35 -0.03
C THR A 54 -17.08 -10.28 -1.16
N ARG A 55 -17.42 -10.80 -2.35
CA ARG A 55 -16.54 -10.69 -3.54
C ARG A 55 -16.19 -9.23 -3.88
N LEU A 56 -17.11 -8.30 -3.66
CA LEU A 56 -16.87 -6.86 -3.86
C LEU A 56 -15.92 -6.31 -2.79
N GLY A 57 -16.07 -6.69 -1.52
CA GLY A 57 -15.18 -6.25 -0.45
C GLY A 57 -13.74 -6.68 -0.66
N SER A 58 -13.51 -7.92 -1.08
CA SER A 58 -12.15 -8.43 -1.33
C SER A 58 -11.38 -7.69 -2.44
N ILE A 59 -12.07 -6.96 -3.31
CA ILE A 59 -11.46 -6.10 -4.34
C ILE A 59 -11.38 -4.65 -3.87
N LEU A 60 -12.43 -4.15 -3.18
CA LEU A 60 -12.50 -2.76 -2.73
C LEU A 60 -11.47 -2.44 -1.64
N ASP A 61 -11.24 -3.36 -0.69
CA ASP A 61 -10.33 -3.14 0.43
C ASP A 61 -8.88 -2.88 -0.03
N PRO A 62 -8.23 -3.78 -0.82
CA PRO A 62 -6.89 -3.51 -1.31
C PRO A 62 -6.80 -2.28 -2.22
N THR A 63 -7.90 -1.95 -2.92
CA THR A 63 -7.96 -0.78 -3.79
C THR A 63 -8.03 0.51 -2.99
N ALA A 64 -8.86 0.54 -1.93
CA ALA A 64 -8.98 1.69 -1.04
C ALA A 64 -7.66 2.00 -0.33
N ASP A 65 -6.95 0.97 0.16
CA ASP A 65 -5.63 1.12 0.77
C ASP A 65 -4.61 1.70 -0.19
N LYS A 66 -4.57 1.18 -1.42
CA LYS A 66 -3.68 1.70 -2.45
C LYS A 66 -3.99 3.17 -2.80
N ILE A 67 -5.26 3.54 -2.91
CA ILE A 67 -5.66 4.92 -3.18
C ILE A 67 -5.19 5.83 -2.05
N LEU A 68 -5.44 5.45 -0.79
CA LEU A 68 -5.03 6.21 0.37
C LEU A 68 -3.52 6.43 0.41
N LEU A 69 -2.73 5.35 0.34
CA LEU A 69 -1.26 5.43 0.39
C LEU A 69 -0.69 6.19 -0.79
N THR A 70 -1.15 5.91 -2.01
CA THR A 70 -0.70 6.57 -3.24
C THR A 70 -0.95 8.08 -3.18
N ALA A 71 -2.18 8.50 -2.83
CA ALA A 71 -2.53 9.91 -2.70
C ALA A 71 -1.71 10.61 -1.60
N THR A 72 -1.48 9.92 -0.49
CA THR A 72 -0.65 10.45 0.62
C THR A 72 0.80 10.62 0.19
N PHE A 73 1.42 9.64 -0.51
CA PHE A 73 2.80 9.76 -0.99
C PHE A 73 2.98 10.85 -2.04
N ILE A 74 2.03 11.01 -2.96
CA ILE A 74 2.03 12.12 -3.93
C ILE A 74 1.98 13.46 -3.19
N SER A 75 1.11 13.57 -2.17
CA SER A 75 0.97 14.81 -1.39
C SER A 75 2.22 15.11 -0.57
N LEU A 76 2.85 14.09 0.04
CA LEU A 76 4.13 14.23 0.76
C LEU A 76 5.26 14.69 -0.15
N TYR A 77 5.31 14.18 -1.37
CA TYR A 77 6.25 14.66 -2.38
C TYR A 77 5.96 16.12 -2.74
N TRP A 78 4.70 16.48 -2.97
CA TRP A 78 4.31 17.83 -3.37
C TRP A 78 4.65 18.89 -2.32
N VAL A 79 4.53 18.56 -1.03
CA VAL A 79 4.93 19.45 0.07
C VAL A 79 6.43 19.37 0.42
N GLY A 80 7.24 18.60 -0.34
CA GLY A 80 8.69 18.51 -0.19
C GLY A 80 9.15 17.64 0.99
N LEU A 81 8.29 16.80 1.55
CA LEU A 81 8.62 15.91 2.66
C LEU A 81 9.15 14.54 2.21
N LEU A 82 8.87 14.15 0.97
CA LEU A 82 9.31 12.89 0.37
C LEU A 82 10.14 13.18 -0.88
N PRO A 83 11.36 12.63 -1.03
CA PRO A 83 12.15 12.81 -2.24
C PRO A 83 11.57 12.01 -3.43
N MET A 84 11.72 12.54 -4.65
CA MET A 84 11.19 11.95 -5.89
C MET A 84 11.62 10.51 -6.11
N TRP A 85 12.86 10.16 -5.78
CA TRP A 85 13.39 8.82 -6.01
C TRP A 85 12.68 7.74 -5.16
N ILE A 86 12.27 8.06 -3.93
CA ILE A 86 11.44 7.16 -3.11
C ILE A 86 10.08 6.96 -3.73
N LEU A 87 9.44 8.06 -4.15
CA LEU A 87 8.14 8.02 -4.80
C LEU A 87 8.17 7.11 -6.03
N LEU A 88 9.20 7.25 -6.87
CA LEU A 88 9.37 6.42 -8.06
C LEU A 88 9.56 4.94 -7.74
N ILE A 89 10.35 4.61 -6.71
CA ILE A 89 10.55 3.21 -6.30
C ILE A 89 9.24 2.59 -5.82
N ILE A 90 8.45 3.32 -5.01
CA ILE A 90 7.14 2.85 -4.53
C ILE A 90 6.19 2.60 -5.71
N PHE A 91 6.09 3.57 -6.63
CA PHE A 91 5.23 3.42 -7.80
C PHE A 91 5.67 2.33 -8.75
N ALA A 92 6.98 2.20 -9.02
CA ALA A 92 7.51 1.14 -9.88
C ALA A 92 7.14 -0.25 -9.34
N ARG A 93 7.31 -0.46 -8.03
CA ARG A 93 6.91 -1.71 -7.38
C ARG A 93 5.41 -1.96 -7.48
N ASP A 94 4.58 -0.96 -7.23
CA ASP A 94 3.13 -1.11 -7.30
C ASP A 94 2.66 -1.40 -8.73
N LEU A 95 3.30 -0.77 -9.73
CA LEU A 95 3.05 -1.05 -11.14
C LEU A 95 3.42 -2.49 -11.51
N ILE A 96 4.55 -3.01 -11.03
CA ILE A 96 4.98 -4.39 -11.24
C ILE A 96 3.92 -5.36 -10.71
N ILE A 97 3.40 -5.13 -9.49
CA ILE A 97 2.38 -5.99 -8.90
C ILE A 97 1.09 -5.96 -9.71
N VAL A 98 0.64 -4.78 -10.13
CA VAL A 98 -0.57 -4.63 -10.95
C VAL A 98 -0.37 -5.28 -12.32
N ALA A 99 0.78 -5.07 -12.96
CA ALA A 99 1.11 -5.70 -14.24
C ALA A 99 1.14 -7.22 -14.15
N ALA A 100 1.71 -7.78 -13.07
CA ALA A 100 1.71 -9.21 -12.81
C ALA A 100 0.28 -9.75 -12.62
N ALA A 101 -0.57 -9.04 -11.87
CA ALA A 101 -1.97 -9.42 -11.68
C ALA A 101 -2.77 -9.38 -13.01
N VAL A 102 -2.62 -8.32 -13.80
CA VAL A 102 -3.27 -8.18 -15.10
C VAL A 102 -2.78 -9.27 -16.08
N GLY A 103 -1.47 -9.51 -16.12
CA GLY A 103 -0.89 -10.57 -16.96
C GLY A 103 -1.44 -11.96 -16.61
N TYR A 104 -1.70 -12.21 -15.32
CA TYR A 104 -2.35 -13.43 -14.87
C TYR A 104 -3.78 -13.56 -15.42
N PHE A 105 -4.59 -12.49 -15.34
CA PHE A 105 -5.97 -12.50 -15.84
C PHE A 105 -6.07 -12.64 -17.37
N LEU A 106 -5.12 -12.06 -18.12
CA LEU A 106 -5.12 -12.13 -19.59
C LEU A 106 -4.55 -13.44 -20.14
N GLY A 107 -3.74 -14.16 -19.35
CA GLY A 107 -3.03 -15.38 -19.78
C GLY A 107 -3.82 -16.68 -19.73
N GLU A 108 -5.17 -16.66 -19.59
CA GLU A 108 -6.03 -17.85 -19.49
C GLU A 108 -5.58 -18.90 -18.44
N MET A 109 -4.93 -18.46 -17.39
CA MET A 109 -4.51 -19.32 -16.30
C MET A 109 -5.73 -19.69 -15.43
N THR A 110 -6.25 -20.89 -15.64
CA THR A 110 -7.58 -21.35 -15.19
C THR A 110 -7.64 -21.88 -13.75
N SER A 111 -6.59 -21.78 -12.96
CA SER A 111 -6.60 -22.33 -11.61
C SER A 111 -6.71 -21.22 -10.54
N GLU A 112 -7.84 -21.19 -9.81
CA GLU A 112 -8.04 -20.29 -8.65
C GLU A 112 -6.97 -20.46 -7.56
N SER A 113 -6.29 -21.60 -7.51
CA SER A 113 -5.17 -21.87 -6.59
C SER A 113 -3.89 -21.12 -6.93
N ASP A 114 -3.81 -20.48 -8.10
CA ASP A 114 -2.62 -19.81 -8.61
C ASP A 114 -2.63 -18.29 -8.36
N LEU A 115 -3.66 -17.74 -7.72
CA LEU A 115 -3.65 -16.35 -7.28
C LEU A 115 -2.41 -16.11 -6.44
N LEU A 116 -1.62 -15.12 -6.84
CA LEU A 116 -0.41 -14.72 -6.13
C LEU A 116 -0.79 -14.23 -4.72
N GLU A 117 -0.71 -15.13 -3.74
CA GLU A 117 -0.84 -14.69 -2.34
C GLU A 117 0.25 -13.65 -2.05
N PRO A 118 -0.11 -12.54 -1.38
CA PRO A 118 0.86 -11.51 -1.03
C PRO A 118 1.98 -12.13 -0.20
N SER A 119 3.23 -12.05 -0.67
CA SER A 119 4.37 -12.56 0.04
C SER A 119 4.54 -11.85 1.40
N MET A 120 5.19 -12.51 2.36
CA MET A 120 5.49 -11.90 3.66
C MET A 120 6.32 -10.62 3.50
N ILE A 121 7.23 -10.60 2.52
CA ILE A 121 8.04 -9.42 2.19
C ILE A 121 7.15 -8.26 1.76
N SER A 122 6.12 -8.52 0.95
CA SER A 122 5.16 -7.51 0.52
C SER A 122 4.35 -6.94 1.69
N LYS A 123 3.94 -7.79 2.64
CA LYS A 123 3.19 -7.35 3.83
C LYS A 123 4.06 -6.45 4.72
N ILE A 124 5.30 -6.85 4.98
CA ILE A 124 6.27 -6.06 5.75
C ILE A 124 6.52 -4.72 5.07
N ASN A 125 6.71 -4.71 3.74
CA ASN A 125 6.92 -3.49 2.99
C ASN A 125 5.75 -2.50 3.13
N THR A 126 4.50 -2.97 3.06
CA THR A 126 3.32 -2.11 3.25
C THR A 126 3.30 -1.50 4.66
N VAL A 127 3.63 -2.28 5.70
CA VAL A 127 3.75 -1.76 7.06
C VAL A 127 4.85 -0.70 7.16
N LEU A 128 6.02 -0.93 6.56
CA LEU A 128 7.11 0.05 6.54
C LEU A 128 6.74 1.34 5.81
N GLN A 129 5.96 1.25 4.73
CA GLN A 129 5.43 2.42 4.01
C GLN A 129 4.45 3.23 4.88
N ILE A 130 3.56 2.58 5.61
CA ILE A 130 2.64 3.24 6.55
C ILE A 130 3.43 3.93 7.66
N LEU A 131 4.42 3.23 8.23
CA LEU A 131 5.30 3.80 9.27
C LEU A 131 6.10 4.99 8.73
N LEU A 132 6.56 4.96 7.48
CA LEU A 132 7.23 6.09 6.86
C LEU A 132 6.32 7.31 6.77
N VAL A 133 5.06 7.16 6.35
CA VAL A 133 4.08 8.26 6.31
C VAL A 133 3.92 8.90 7.68
N VAL A 134 3.69 8.07 8.71
CA VAL A 134 3.55 8.55 10.11
C VAL A 134 4.83 9.25 10.56
N TYR A 135 5.99 8.67 10.27
CA TYR A 135 7.29 9.23 10.64
C TYR A 135 7.55 10.59 10.00
N LEU A 136 7.27 10.75 8.70
CA LEU A 136 7.45 12.00 7.97
C LEU A 136 6.59 13.14 8.55
N ILE A 137 5.36 12.81 8.95
CA ILE A 137 4.45 13.78 9.58
C ILE A 137 4.92 14.13 11.00
N LEU A 138 5.35 13.13 11.80
CA LEU A 138 5.87 13.36 13.16
C LEU A 138 7.17 14.19 13.14
N ALA A 139 8.01 14.01 12.14
CA ALA A 139 9.24 14.78 11.98
C ALA A 139 8.99 16.28 11.73
N GLN A 140 7.73 16.70 11.49
CA GLN A 140 7.39 18.12 11.43
C GLN A 140 7.19 18.75 12.82
N PHE A 141 6.95 17.93 13.85
CA PHE A 141 6.83 18.38 15.23
C PHE A 141 8.12 18.25 16.04
N TYR A 142 8.96 17.26 15.68
CA TYR A 142 10.18 16.90 16.41
C TYR A 142 11.40 16.99 15.50
N ILE A 143 12.22 18.03 15.67
CA ILE A 143 13.40 18.29 14.82
C ILE A 143 14.42 17.15 14.88
N GLU A 144 14.51 16.47 16.02
CA GLU A 144 15.44 15.36 16.27
C GLU A 144 15.17 14.17 15.33
N LEU A 145 13.90 13.96 14.93
CA LEU A 145 13.54 12.90 13.99
C LEU A 145 14.11 13.15 12.59
N LYS A 146 14.36 14.40 12.21
CA LYS A 146 14.89 14.74 10.89
C LYS A 146 16.27 14.16 10.62
N ILE A 147 17.06 13.89 11.66
CA ILE A 147 18.40 13.29 11.54
C ILE A 147 18.33 11.87 10.95
N TRP A 148 17.25 11.14 11.21
CA TRP A 148 17.09 9.74 10.80
C TRP A 148 16.30 9.55 9.51
N LEU A 149 15.89 10.65 8.83
CA LEU A 149 15.07 10.57 7.62
C LEU A 149 15.73 9.79 6.50
N GLU A 150 17.04 10.00 6.28
CA GLU A 150 17.77 9.28 5.23
C GLU A 150 17.79 7.78 5.48
N ILE A 151 17.99 7.37 6.73
CA ILE A 151 17.96 5.96 7.11
C ILE A 151 16.57 5.37 6.90
N ALA A 152 15.50 6.09 7.28
CA ALA A 152 14.13 5.66 7.05
C ALA A 152 13.84 5.50 5.55
N PHE A 153 14.31 6.42 4.71
CA PHE A 153 14.19 6.32 3.26
C PHE A 153 14.93 5.10 2.70
N ILE A 154 16.15 4.84 3.14
CA ILE A 154 16.93 3.68 2.70
C ILE A 154 16.25 2.37 3.09
N ILE A 155 15.74 2.27 4.31
CA ILE A 155 15.01 1.08 4.78
C ILE A 155 13.80 0.79 3.90
N VAL A 156 12.96 1.82 3.65
CA VAL A 156 11.76 1.66 2.83
C VAL A 156 12.11 1.37 1.37
N ALA A 157 13.12 2.06 0.80
CA ALA A 157 13.57 1.80 -0.56
C ALA A 157 14.05 0.36 -0.73
N THR A 158 14.89 -0.12 0.20
CA THR A 158 15.42 -1.49 0.18
C THR A 158 14.28 -2.51 0.30
N SER A 159 13.37 -2.34 1.27
CA SER A 159 12.21 -3.21 1.43
C SER A 159 11.30 -3.23 0.19
N THR A 160 11.06 -2.05 -0.40
CA THR A 160 10.22 -1.91 -1.59
C THR A 160 10.85 -2.58 -2.80
N THR A 161 12.16 -2.42 -2.99
CA THR A 161 12.91 -3.05 -4.07
C THR A 161 12.92 -4.58 -3.93
N LEU A 162 13.18 -5.08 -2.72
CA LEU A 162 13.13 -6.52 -2.44
C LEU A 162 11.73 -7.09 -2.68
N SER A 163 10.68 -6.38 -2.27
CA SER A 163 9.30 -6.77 -2.53
C SER A 163 8.99 -6.84 -4.03
N GLY A 164 9.45 -5.88 -4.81
CA GLY A 164 9.29 -5.87 -6.27
C GLY A 164 10.05 -7.02 -6.95
N ALA A 165 11.29 -7.27 -6.51
CA ALA A 165 12.12 -8.37 -7.03
C ALA A 165 11.49 -9.74 -6.71
N ASP A 166 10.93 -9.94 -5.51
CA ASP A 166 10.26 -11.17 -5.11
C ASP A 166 9.05 -11.47 -6.02
N TYR A 167 8.21 -10.47 -6.29
CA TYR A 167 7.08 -10.61 -7.21
C TYR A 167 7.52 -10.91 -8.64
N THR A 168 8.55 -10.22 -9.12
CA THR A 168 9.09 -10.44 -10.48
C THR A 168 9.66 -11.86 -10.59
N TRP A 169 10.39 -12.32 -9.57
CA TRP A 169 10.94 -13.67 -9.53
C TRP A 169 9.86 -14.74 -9.51
N LEU A 170 8.83 -14.58 -8.68
CA LEU A 170 7.70 -15.52 -8.62
C LEU A 170 6.97 -15.58 -9.96
N TRP A 171 6.77 -14.45 -10.63
CA TRP A 171 6.12 -14.38 -11.94
C TRP A 171 6.94 -15.05 -13.04
N VAL A 172 8.23 -14.73 -13.14
CA VAL A 172 9.16 -15.33 -14.12
C VAL A 172 9.28 -16.84 -13.92
N ARG A 173 9.42 -17.28 -12.67
CA ARG A 173 9.52 -18.71 -12.35
C ARG A 173 8.28 -19.47 -12.82
N ARG A 174 7.09 -18.94 -12.60
CA ARG A 174 5.83 -19.58 -13.04
C ARG A 174 5.73 -19.63 -14.56
N PHE A 175 6.12 -18.57 -15.26
CA PHE A 175 6.10 -18.52 -16.72
C PHE A 175 7.01 -19.59 -17.33
N ILE A 176 8.23 -19.75 -16.83
CA ILE A 176 9.20 -20.73 -17.31
C ILE A 176 8.72 -22.18 -17.05
N PHE A 177 8.16 -22.45 -15.88
CA PHE A 177 7.71 -23.81 -15.52
C PHE A 177 6.41 -24.25 -16.21
N GLN A 178 5.63 -23.34 -16.78
CA GLN A 178 4.44 -23.70 -17.56
C GLN A 178 4.77 -24.08 -18.99
N GLU A 179 5.79 -23.48 -19.61
CA GLU A 179 6.25 -23.90 -20.94
C GLU A 179 6.84 -25.33 -20.96
N THR A 180 7.36 -25.81 -19.83
CA THR A 180 7.94 -27.17 -19.74
C THR A 180 6.88 -28.27 -19.54
N LYS A 181 5.59 -27.90 -19.36
CA LYS A 181 4.48 -28.87 -19.20
C LYS A 181 3.58 -29.01 -20.43
N LYS A 182 3.84 -28.27 -21.51
CA LYS A 182 3.23 -28.46 -22.84
C LYS A 182 4.16 -29.28 -23.70
#